data_276f40818cd85929eec9ce467b66e1ab
#
_entry.id   276f40818cd85929eec9ce467b66e1ab
#
_cell.length_a   1.000
_cell.length_b   1.000
_cell.length_c   1.000
_cell.angle_alpha   90.00
_cell.angle_beta   90.00
_cell.angle_gamma   90.00
#
_symmetry.space_group_name_H-M   'P 1'
#
loop_
_entity.id
_entity.type
_entity.pdbx_description
1 polymer ?
#
loop_
_entity_poly.entity_id
_entity_poly.type
_entity_poly.pdbx_seq_one_letter_code
_entity_poly.pdbx_strand_id
1 'polypeptide(L)' 'MSEEQMQGKVKWFREDKGFGFIEIPDGKDIFVHVSQVTEELKEGDQVIFVIKEGKKGPVATEVKKTN' A
#
# COMPACT_ATOMS: atom_id res chain seq x y z
N MET A 1 -15.93 10.43 11.12
CA MET A 1 -14.55 10.21 11.39
C MET A 1 -13.75 9.99 10.16
N SER A 2 -12.74 10.72 10.03
CA SER A 2 -11.90 10.60 8.86
C SER A 2 -10.88 9.49 9.04
N GLU A 3 -10.59 8.83 7.96
CA GLU A 3 -9.52 7.86 7.92
C GLU A 3 -8.20 8.61 7.67
N GLU A 4 -7.17 8.18 8.34
CA GLU A 4 -5.89 8.83 8.18
C GLU A 4 -5.14 8.25 7.00
N GLN A 5 -4.65 9.12 6.15
CA GLN A 5 -3.79 8.69 5.05
C GLN A 5 -2.36 8.60 5.55
N MET A 6 -1.67 7.58 5.09
CA MET A 6 -0.28 7.39 5.44
C MET A 6 0.56 7.42 4.17
N GLN A 7 1.81 7.77 4.33
CA GLN A 7 2.76 7.77 3.24
C GLN A 7 3.66 6.56 3.36
N GLY A 8 4.01 6.00 2.22
CA GLY A 8 4.91 4.88 2.20
C GLY A 8 5.59 4.76 0.87
N LYS A 9 6.42 3.73 0.75
CA LYS A 9 7.18 3.47 -0.45
C LYS A 9 6.96 2.02 -0.83
N VAL A 10 6.66 1.78 -2.10
CA VAL A 10 6.42 0.41 -2.57
C VAL A 10 7.71 -0.38 -2.45
N LYS A 11 7.69 -1.43 -1.65
CA LYS A 11 8.83 -2.31 -1.49
C LYS A 11 8.94 -3.22 -2.70
N TRP A 12 7.81 -3.82 -3.10
CA TRP A 12 7.68 -4.55 -4.34
C TRP A 12 6.20 -4.80 -4.59
N PHE A 13 5.88 -5.04 -5.84
CA PHE A 13 4.49 -5.33 -6.21
C PHE A 13 4.49 -6.26 -7.39
N ARG A 14 3.66 -7.29 -7.35
CA ARG A 14 3.56 -8.30 -8.38
C ARG A 14 2.14 -8.33 -8.92
N GLU A 15 1.96 -7.81 -10.11
CA GLU A 15 0.64 -7.80 -10.74
C GLU A 15 0.16 -9.21 -11.07
N ASP A 16 1.07 -10.07 -11.45
CA ASP A 16 0.71 -11.44 -11.78
C ASP A 16 0.18 -12.20 -10.58
N LYS A 17 0.59 -11.81 -9.39
CA LYS A 17 0.11 -12.42 -8.16
C LYS A 17 -0.98 -11.61 -7.49
N GLY A 18 -1.11 -10.35 -7.89
CA GLY A 18 -2.18 -9.49 -7.40
C GLY A 18 -1.94 -8.85 -6.05
N PHE A 19 -0.68 -8.74 -5.61
CA PHE A 19 -0.41 -8.10 -4.32
C PHE A 19 1.03 -7.63 -4.24
N GLY A 20 1.29 -6.85 -3.19
CA GLY A 20 2.63 -6.37 -2.90
C GLY A 20 2.70 -5.85 -1.48
N PHE A 21 3.78 -5.15 -1.19
CA PHE A 21 4.01 -4.58 0.13
C PHE A 21 4.49 -3.15 0.02
N ILE A 22 4.04 -2.33 0.95
CA ILE A 22 4.44 -0.94 1.07
C ILE A 22 5.17 -0.79 2.38
N GLU A 23 6.36 -0.18 2.34
CA GLU A 23 7.15 0.07 3.53
C GLU A 23 6.82 1.45 4.06
N ILE A 24 6.45 1.54 5.34
CA ILE A 24 6.17 2.82 5.97
C ILE A 24 7.39 3.28 6.75
N PRO A 25 7.46 4.59 7.10
CA PRO A 25 8.68 5.14 7.71
C PRO A 25 9.14 4.46 8.99
N ASP A 26 8.23 3.83 9.73
CA ASP A 26 8.64 3.15 10.96
C ASP A 26 9.24 1.76 10.70
N GLY A 27 9.35 1.37 9.44
CA GLY A 27 10.03 0.14 9.06
C GLY A 27 9.13 -1.06 8.88
N LYS A 28 7.84 -0.89 9.04
CA LYS A 28 6.91 -2.01 8.86
C LYS A 28 6.47 -2.13 7.41
N ASP A 29 6.15 -3.35 7.02
CA ASP A 29 5.62 -3.63 5.69
C ASP A 29 4.11 -3.79 5.78
N ILE A 30 3.39 -3.12 4.89
CA ILE A 30 1.93 -3.16 4.86
C ILE A 30 1.49 -3.88 3.59
N PHE A 31 0.68 -4.90 3.75
CA PHE A 31 0.17 -5.66 2.62
C PHE A 31 -0.78 -4.80 1.78
N VAL A 32 -0.68 -4.93 0.45
CA VAL A 32 -1.58 -4.23 -0.46
C VAL A 32 -2.04 -5.21 -1.53
N HIS A 33 -3.36 -5.26 -1.75
CA HIS A 33 -3.95 -6.09 -2.79
C HIS A 33 -4.20 -5.25 -4.04
N VAL A 34 -4.12 -5.88 -5.20
CA VAL A 34 -4.25 -5.16 -6.46
C VAL A 34 -5.59 -4.43 -6.58
N SER A 35 -6.63 -4.94 -5.95
CA SER A 35 -7.95 -4.31 -5.99
C SER A 35 -7.98 -2.96 -5.28
N GLN A 36 -6.97 -2.66 -4.46
CA GLN A 36 -6.89 -1.40 -3.74
C GLN A 36 -5.99 -0.38 -4.41
N VAL A 37 -5.48 -0.71 -5.57
CA VAL A 37 -4.54 0.15 -6.29
C VAL A 37 -5.23 0.67 -7.54
N THR A 38 -5.14 1.98 -7.76
CA THR A 38 -5.76 2.59 -8.95
C THR A 38 -4.76 2.75 -10.09
N GLU A 39 -3.50 2.52 -9.84
CA GLU A 39 -2.44 2.69 -10.84
C GLU A 39 -1.45 1.57 -10.68
N GLU A 40 -0.67 1.35 -11.71
CA GLU A 40 0.39 0.36 -11.66
C GLU A 40 1.48 0.82 -10.69
N LEU A 41 1.82 -0.04 -9.76
CA LEU A 41 2.86 0.27 -8.78
C LEU A 41 4.16 -0.42 -9.15
N LYS A 42 5.26 0.27 -8.89
CA LYS A 42 6.58 -0.28 -9.13
C LYS A 42 7.42 -0.10 -7.89
N GLU A 43 8.46 -0.90 -7.78
CA GLU A 43 9.37 -0.82 -6.67
C GLU A 43 9.93 0.60 -6.55
N GLY A 44 9.86 1.15 -5.34
CA GLY A 44 10.39 2.48 -5.10
C GLY A 44 9.39 3.61 -5.27
N ASP A 45 8.20 3.32 -5.78
CA ASP A 45 7.20 4.37 -5.95
C ASP A 45 6.71 4.87 -4.60
N GLN A 46 6.50 6.17 -4.53
CA GLN A 46 5.94 6.78 -3.33
C GLN A 46 4.45 6.83 -3.45
N VAL A 47 3.77 6.43 -2.38
CA VAL A 47 2.31 6.31 -2.39
C VAL A 47 1.72 6.84 -1.10
N ILE A 48 0.44 7.18 -1.17
CA ILE A 48 -0.37 7.43 0.01
C ILE A 48 -1.49 6.39 0.04
N PHE A 49 -1.92 6.06 1.22
CA PHE A 49 -2.91 5.01 1.38
C PHE A 49 -3.55 5.10 2.76
N VAL A 50 -4.62 4.34 2.95
CA VAL A 50 -5.32 4.25 4.22
C VAL A 50 -5.11 2.84 4.76
N ILE A 51 -4.75 2.73 6.03
CA ILE A 51 -4.57 1.43 6.65
C ILE A 51 -5.88 0.98 7.28
N LYS A 52 -6.27 -0.25 6.99
CA LYS A 52 -7.43 -0.87 7.63
C LYS A 52 -7.04 -2.22 8.18
N GLU A 53 -7.74 -2.62 9.22
CA GLU A 53 -7.49 -3.92 9.84
C GLU A 53 -8.09 -5.02 8.99
N GLY A 54 -7.24 -5.94 8.55
CA GLY A 54 -7.68 -7.13 7.85
C GLY A 54 -7.61 -8.34 8.75
N LYS A 55 -8.00 -9.49 8.22
CA LYS A 55 -7.98 -10.72 9.02
C LYS A 55 -6.57 -11.12 9.40
N LYS A 56 -5.60 -10.79 8.56
CA LYS A 56 -4.23 -11.18 8.80
C LYS A 56 -3.37 -10.03 9.28
N GLY A 57 -4.00 -8.89 9.60
CA GLY A 57 -3.28 -7.73 10.07
C GLY A 57 -3.60 -6.50 9.23
N PRO A 58 -2.82 -5.44 9.36
CA PRO A 58 -3.10 -4.20 8.65
C PRO A 58 -2.89 -4.37 7.14
N VAL A 59 -3.79 -3.74 6.37
CA VAL A 59 -3.70 -3.76 4.91
C VAL A 59 -3.84 -2.33 4.40
N ALA A 60 -3.20 -2.05 3.26
CA ALA A 60 -3.30 -0.75 2.63
C ALA A 60 -4.50 -0.73 1.70
N THR A 61 -5.28 0.35 1.76
CA THR A 61 -6.43 0.53 0.89
C THR A 61 -6.35 1.90 0.26
N GLU A 62 -7.07 2.09 -0.86
CA GLU A 62 -7.14 3.37 -1.55
C GLU A 62 -5.73 3.90 -1.86
N VAL A 63 -4.90 3.05 -2.42
CA VAL A 63 -3.50 3.37 -2.68
C VAL A 63 -3.37 4.23 -3.92
N LYS A 64 -2.63 5.33 -3.82
CA LYS A 64 -2.39 6.23 -4.93
C LYS A 64 -0.93 6.66 -4.94
N LYS A 65 -0.40 6.87 -6.13
CA LYS A 65 0.95 7.41 -6.24
C LYS A 65 0.95 8.90 -5.92
N THR A 66 2.04 9.37 -5.32
CA THR A 66 2.19 10.78 -5.00
C THR A 66 3.16 11.50 -5.91
N ASN A 67 3.88 10.80 -6.73
CA ASN A 67 4.85 11.42 -7.64
C ASN A 67 4.42 11.38 -9.09
#